data_0f5a183ee38988e9ea6dcc1bfa08d331
#
_entry.id   0f5a183ee38988e9ea6dcc1bfa08d331
#
_cell.length_a   1.000
_cell.length_b   1.000
_cell.length_c   1.000
_cell.angle_alpha   90.00
_cell.angle_beta   90.00
_cell.angle_gamma   90.00
#
_symmetry.space_group_name_H-M   'P 1'
#
loop_
_entity.id
_entity.type
_entity.pdbx_description
1 polymer ?
#
loop_
_entity_poly.entity_id
_entity_poly.type
_entity_poly.pdbx_seq_one_letter_code
_entity_poly.pdbx_strand_id
1 'polypeptide(L)'
;ADRFDLPGMPWGKLYRRELFSDIRFPPAYSCCEDTIIHFLIFRRAQRVASVRENIYFWRQNPRGITAVSQNTPRALQSYWIVGELLDADARLGLPRDGLFLRSLVMQLSGFLYSNVAGLDESARRAVFRLCCAMYARLVTAAGIDPRGLPLSLRLCAHSLRTCRFREWQRLGRLFQLMM
;
A
#
# COMPACT_ATOMS: atom_id res chain seq x y z
N ALA A 1 0.08 -19.36 -5.96
CA ALA A 1 -0.62 -18.11 -5.61
C ALA A 1 0.21 -16.93 -6.10
N ASP A 2 -0.44 -15.91 -6.63
CA ASP A 2 0.21 -14.64 -6.91
C ASP A 2 0.67 -14.06 -5.57
N ARG A 3 1.93 -13.62 -5.49
CA ARG A 3 2.50 -13.04 -4.27
C ARG A 3 1.75 -11.80 -3.76
N PHE A 4 0.91 -11.20 -4.60
CA PHE A 4 0.07 -10.05 -4.24
C PHE A 4 -1.32 -10.45 -3.70
N ASP A 5 -1.68 -11.70 -3.78
CA ASP A 5 -2.91 -12.22 -3.14
C ASP A 5 -2.67 -12.54 -1.65
N LEU A 6 -1.41 -12.46 -1.19
CA LEU A 6 -1.06 -12.67 0.19
C LEU A 6 -1.22 -11.38 1.02
N PRO A 7 -1.75 -11.49 2.24
CA PRO A 7 -1.83 -10.33 3.14
C PRO A 7 -0.45 -9.71 3.40
N GLY A 8 -0.36 -8.38 3.40
CA GLY A 8 0.90 -7.64 3.61
C GLY A 8 1.47 -7.70 5.01
N MET A 9 0.69 -8.14 5.99
CA MET A 9 1.13 -8.24 7.36
C MET A 9 2.30 -9.22 7.51
N PRO A 10 3.26 -8.94 8.42
CA PRO A 10 4.46 -9.77 8.58
C PRO A 10 4.19 -11.12 9.28
N TRP A 11 3.13 -11.20 10.10
CA TRP A 11 2.81 -12.42 10.84
C TRP A 11 2.24 -13.54 9.94
N GLY A 12 2.35 -14.79 10.43
CA GLY A 12 1.91 -15.97 9.68
C GLY A 12 2.77 -16.26 8.45
N LYS A 13 4.02 -15.78 8.42
CA LYS A 13 4.93 -15.93 7.27
C LYS A 13 6.35 -16.23 7.69
N LEU A 14 7.04 -17.00 6.86
CA LEU A 14 8.48 -17.21 6.94
C LEU A 14 9.15 -16.51 5.76
N TYR A 15 10.20 -15.80 6.03
CA TYR A 15 10.98 -15.07 5.04
C TYR A 15 12.43 -15.55 5.04
N ARG A 16 13.02 -15.63 3.87
CA ARG A 16 14.48 -15.75 3.80
C ARG A 16 15.11 -14.47 4.33
N ARG A 17 16.11 -14.60 5.20
CA ARG A 17 16.80 -13.46 5.84
C ARG A 17 17.37 -12.48 4.81
N GLU A 18 17.89 -13.00 3.70
CA GLU A 18 18.52 -12.22 2.63
C GLU A 18 17.57 -11.22 2.00
N LEU A 19 16.25 -11.46 2.05
CA LEU A 19 15.26 -10.50 1.56
C LEU A 19 15.28 -9.17 2.34
N PHE A 20 15.81 -9.18 3.56
CA PHE A 20 15.89 -8.02 4.45
C PHE A 20 17.30 -7.42 4.55
N SER A 21 18.29 -7.88 3.78
CA SER A 21 19.69 -7.47 3.94
C SER A 21 19.88 -5.96 4.01
N ASP A 22 19.18 -5.22 3.11
CA ASP A 22 19.29 -3.76 2.97
C ASP A 22 17.98 -3.03 3.30
N ILE A 23 17.04 -3.75 3.91
CA ILE A 23 15.73 -3.25 4.27
C ILE A 23 15.60 -3.19 5.78
N ARG A 24 15.11 -2.05 6.30
CA ARG A 24 14.78 -1.87 7.71
C ARG A 24 13.35 -1.36 7.82
N PHE A 25 12.65 -1.80 8.87
CA PHE A 25 11.39 -1.17 9.23
C PHE A 25 11.66 0.27 9.66
N PRO A 26 10.90 1.24 9.15
CA PRO A 26 11.14 2.63 9.46
C PRO A 26 10.80 2.93 10.93
N PRO A 27 11.80 3.36 11.75
CA PRO A 27 11.62 3.49 13.20
C PRO A 27 10.74 4.68 13.61
N ALA A 28 10.55 5.63 12.71
CA ALA A 28 9.77 6.84 12.99
C ALA A 28 8.26 6.64 12.94
N TYR A 29 7.80 5.48 12.47
CA TYR A 29 6.37 5.21 12.29
C TYR A 29 5.85 4.22 13.32
N SER A 30 4.70 4.52 13.88
CA SER A 30 4.02 3.68 14.88
C SER A 30 2.81 2.92 14.28
N CYS A 31 2.53 3.11 13.00
CA CYS A 31 1.52 2.36 12.26
C CYS A 31 1.88 2.28 10.77
N CYS A 32 1.34 1.28 10.09
CA CYS A 32 1.54 1.04 8.65
C CYS A 32 2.98 0.67 8.25
N GLU A 33 3.86 0.39 9.19
CA GLU A 33 5.25 -0.01 8.95
C GLU A 33 5.36 -1.35 8.21
N ASP A 34 4.35 -2.19 8.35
CA ASP A 34 4.23 -3.47 7.64
C ASP A 34 3.99 -3.33 6.13
N THR A 35 3.64 -2.14 5.65
CA THR A 35 3.55 -1.81 4.22
C THR A 35 4.83 -2.17 3.45
N ILE A 36 5.98 -2.18 4.13
CA ILE A 36 7.27 -2.59 3.57
C ILE A 36 7.24 -4.02 3.01
N ILE A 37 6.45 -4.90 3.60
CA ILE A 37 6.32 -6.31 3.17
C ILE A 37 5.75 -6.37 1.76
N HIS A 38 4.64 -5.69 1.51
CA HIS A 38 4.03 -5.67 0.18
C HIS A 38 4.87 -4.92 -0.84
N PHE A 39 5.39 -3.75 -0.46
CA PHE A 39 6.01 -2.86 -1.41
C PHE A 39 7.43 -3.30 -1.80
N LEU A 40 8.21 -3.82 -0.86
CA LEU A 40 9.62 -4.18 -1.12
C LEU A 40 9.85 -5.69 -1.09
N ILE A 41 9.47 -6.36 0.00
CA ILE A 41 9.83 -7.76 0.21
C ILE A 41 9.18 -8.68 -0.83
N PHE A 42 7.89 -8.51 -1.11
CA PHE A 42 7.21 -9.33 -2.12
C PHE A 42 7.72 -9.08 -3.53
N ARG A 43 8.14 -7.85 -3.85
CA ARG A 43 8.74 -7.55 -5.14
C ARG A 43 10.14 -8.16 -5.29
N ARG A 44 10.90 -8.23 -4.20
CA ARG A 44 12.23 -8.84 -4.16
C ARG A 44 12.17 -10.36 -4.15
N ALA A 45 11.12 -10.96 -3.63
CA ALA A 45 10.96 -12.41 -3.57
C ALA A 45 10.76 -13.01 -4.97
N GLN A 46 11.61 -13.96 -5.36
CA GLN A 46 11.49 -14.67 -6.64
C GLN A 46 10.41 -15.75 -6.60
N ARG A 47 10.23 -16.40 -5.45
CA ARG A 47 9.28 -17.48 -5.25
C ARG A 47 8.53 -17.28 -3.93
N VAL A 48 7.23 -17.55 -3.96
CA VAL A 48 6.35 -17.53 -2.80
C VAL A 48 5.54 -18.81 -2.80
N ALA A 49 5.40 -19.43 -1.65
CA ALA A 49 4.53 -20.58 -1.42
C ALA A 49 3.54 -20.24 -0.30
N SER A 50 2.35 -20.80 -0.36
CA SER A 50 1.36 -20.71 0.71
C SER A 50 0.96 -22.11 1.16
N VAL A 51 0.64 -22.26 2.43
CA VAL A 51 -0.01 -23.43 3.00
C VAL A 51 -1.50 -23.13 3.17
N ARG A 52 -2.34 -24.18 3.15
CA ARG A 52 -3.80 -24.00 3.27
C ARG A 52 -4.28 -24.04 4.72
N GLU A 53 -3.43 -24.51 5.62
CA GLU A 53 -3.72 -24.63 7.03
C GLU A 53 -3.73 -23.26 7.71
N ASN A 54 -4.63 -23.07 8.68
CA ASN A 54 -4.65 -21.88 9.53
C ASN A 54 -3.54 -21.98 10.56
N ILE A 55 -2.39 -21.36 10.27
CA ILE A 55 -1.19 -21.39 11.14
C ILE A 55 -1.07 -20.16 12.04
N TYR A 56 -1.96 -19.19 11.89
CA TYR A 56 -1.94 -17.95 12.67
C TYR A 56 -3.35 -17.44 12.94
N PHE A 57 -3.61 -17.03 14.20
CA PHE A 57 -4.86 -16.43 14.63
C PHE A 57 -4.63 -15.00 15.09
N TRP A 58 -5.24 -14.05 14.42
CA TRP A 58 -5.17 -12.66 14.80
C TRP A 58 -6.35 -12.28 15.71
N ARG A 59 -6.02 -11.93 16.97
CA ARG A 59 -7.02 -11.47 17.91
C ARG A 59 -7.37 -10.02 17.63
N GLN A 60 -8.65 -9.75 17.39
CA GLN A 60 -9.16 -8.39 17.29
C GLN A 60 -9.06 -7.70 18.65
N ASN A 61 -8.32 -6.60 18.71
CA ASN A 61 -8.16 -5.79 19.91
C ASN A 61 -8.62 -4.35 19.64
N PRO A 62 -9.77 -3.91 20.17
CA PRO A 62 -10.27 -2.55 19.95
C PRO A 62 -9.36 -1.46 20.54
N ARG A 63 -8.41 -1.82 21.42
CA ARG A 63 -7.38 -0.91 21.95
C ARG A 63 -6.02 -1.10 21.27
N GLY A 64 -5.96 -1.93 20.25
CA GLY A 64 -4.71 -2.16 19.50
C GLY A 64 -4.35 -0.96 18.62
N ILE A 65 -3.09 -0.88 18.26
CA ILE A 65 -2.54 0.22 17.44
C ILE A 65 -3.37 0.46 16.17
N THR A 66 -3.74 -0.60 15.47
CA THR A 66 -4.54 -0.51 14.24
C THR A 66 -5.89 0.18 14.50
N ALA A 67 -6.59 -0.25 15.56
CA ALA A 67 -7.91 0.30 15.88
C ALA A 67 -7.85 1.77 16.31
N VAL A 68 -6.85 2.15 17.14
CA VAL A 68 -6.73 3.52 17.65
C VAL A 68 -6.04 4.49 16.70
N SER A 69 -5.35 3.99 15.67
CA SER A 69 -4.66 4.83 14.68
C SER A 69 -5.54 5.19 13.49
N GLN A 70 -6.45 4.29 13.12
CA GLN A 70 -7.38 4.55 12.01
C GLN A 70 -8.25 5.77 12.30
N ASN A 71 -8.49 6.57 11.26
CA ASN A 71 -9.35 7.74 11.32
C ASN A 71 -8.89 8.84 12.31
N THR A 72 -7.62 8.84 12.67
CA THR A 72 -6.96 9.90 13.44
C THR A 72 -5.86 10.55 12.60
N PRO A 73 -5.32 11.73 12.98
CA PRO A 73 -4.17 12.33 12.29
C PRO A 73 -2.96 11.38 12.17
N ARG A 74 -2.80 10.41 13.07
CA ARG A 74 -1.76 9.39 13.01
C ARG A 74 -1.87 8.55 11.74
N ALA A 75 -3.07 8.36 11.20
CA ALA A 75 -3.30 7.64 9.95
C ALA A 75 -2.58 8.28 8.75
N LEU A 76 -2.23 9.57 8.80
CA LEU A 76 -1.43 10.24 7.78
C LEU A 76 -0.02 9.66 7.64
N GLN A 77 0.48 8.94 8.65
CA GLN A 77 1.72 8.19 8.56
C GLN A 77 1.70 7.21 7.39
N SER A 78 0.53 6.67 7.03
CA SER A 78 0.37 5.80 5.87
C SER A 78 0.77 6.45 4.54
N TYR A 79 0.67 7.78 4.43
CA TYR A 79 1.17 8.52 3.28
C TYR A 79 2.69 8.70 3.33
N TRP A 80 3.23 9.12 4.49
CA TRP A 80 4.66 9.38 4.65
C TRP A 80 5.50 8.12 4.46
N ILE A 81 5.02 6.98 4.96
CA ILE A 81 5.72 5.70 4.79
C ILE A 81 5.86 5.31 3.30
N VAL A 82 4.93 5.70 2.44
CA VAL A 82 5.08 5.49 0.99
C VAL A 82 6.28 6.26 0.45
N GLY A 83 6.56 7.45 0.94
CA GLY A 83 7.76 8.20 0.59
C GLY A 83 9.04 7.44 0.95
N GLU A 84 9.13 6.97 2.21
CA GLU A 84 10.27 6.15 2.68
C GLU A 84 10.46 4.87 1.85
N LEU A 85 9.35 4.23 1.48
CA LEU A 85 9.39 3.02 0.67
C LEU A 85 9.89 3.30 -0.76
N LEU A 86 9.54 4.45 -1.32
CA LEU A 86 10.01 4.86 -2.65
C LEU A 86 11.51 5.17 -2.64
N ASP A 87 12.02 5.77 -1.56
CA ASP A 87 13.44 6.01 -1.40
C ASP A 87 14.21 4.69 -1.22
N ALA A 88 13.66 3.75 -0.46
CA ALA A 88 14.21 2.41 -0.34
C ALA A 88 14.18 1.64 -1.66
N ASP A 89 13.06 1.72 -2.41
CA ASP A 89 12.91 1.13 -3.75
C ASP A 89 13.99 1.64 -4.71
N ALA A 90 14.24 2.95 -4.71
CA ALA A 90 15.25 3.57 -5.55
C ALA A 90 16.67 3.09 -5.17
N ARG A 91 16.99 3.01 -3.86
CA ARG A 91 18.29 2.51 -3.39
C ARG A 91 18.52 1.04 -3.74
N LEU A 92 17.46 0.23 -3.70
CA LEU A 92 17.52 -1.19 -4.04
C LEU A 92 17.54 -1.47 -5.54
N GLY A 93 17.31 -0.46 -6.37
CA GLY A 93 17.26 -0.61 -7.82
C GLY A 93 16.17 -1.56 -8.31
N LEU A 94 15.04 -1.67 -7.58
CA LEU A 94 13.97 -2.58 -7.97
C LEU A 94 13.29 -2.11 -9.27
N PRO A 95 12.91 -3.04 -10.17
CA PRO A 95 12.29 -2.67 -11.44
C PRO A 95 10.98 -1.89 -11.23
N ARG A 96 10.78 -0.82 -11.96
CA ARG A 96 9.51 -0.08 -12.02
C ARG A 96 8.58 -0.69 -13.07
N ASP A 97 8.22 -1.92 -12.82
CA ASP A 97 7.39 -2.78 -13.67
C ASP A 97 5.90 -2.76 -13.25
N GLY A 98 5.12 -3.68 -13.79
CA GLY A 98 3.71 -3.85 -13.41
C GLY A 98 3.49 -4.18 -11.93
N LEU A 99 4.46 -4.83 -11.27
CA LEU A 99 4.39 -5.12 -9.83
C LEU A 99 4.59 -3.85 -9.01
N PHE A 100 5.53 -2.99 -9.40
CA PHE A 100 5.70 -1.67 -8.81
C PHE A 100 4.41 -0.87 -8.92
N LEU A 101 3.84 -0.79 -10.13
CA LEU A 101 2.63 -0.03 -10.39
C LEU A 101 1.45 -0.56 -9.57
N ARG A 102 1.28 -1.89 -9.53
CA ARG A 102 0.23 -2.54 -8.70
C ARG A 102 0.36 -2.15 -7.24
N SER A 103 1.56 -2.31 -6.66
CA SER A 103 1.84 -1.97 -5.27
C SER A 103 1.57 -0.50 -4.98
N LEU A 104 2.07 0.40 -5.83
CA LEU A 104 1.87 1.84 -5.67
C LEU A 104 0.40 2.24 -5.72
N VAL A 105 -0.36 1.74 -6.71
CA VAL A 105 -1.79 2.04 -6.85
C VAL A 105 -2.58 1.52 -5.65
N MET A 106 -2.28 0.31 -5.16
CA MET A 106 -2.90 -0.24 -3.95
C MET A 106 -2.62 0.65 -2.73
N GLN A 107 -1.37 1.10 -2.55
CA GLN A 107 -1.00 1.99 -1.44
C GLN A 107 -1.70 3.34 -1.52
N LEU A 108 -1.67 4.00 -2.68
CA LEU A 108 -2.25 5.35 -2.85
C LEU A 108 -3.78 5.38 -2.90
N SER A 109 -4.44 4.25 -3.10
CA SER A 109 -5.90 4.16 -3.21
C SER A 109 -6.53 3.38 -2.06
N GLY A 110 -6.37 2.05 -2.03
CA GLY A 110 -7.07 1.18 -1.10
C GLY A 110 -6.58 1.36 0.34
N PHE A 111 -5.31 1.08 0.59
CA PHE A 111 -4.76 1.11 1.96
C PHE A 111 -4.77 2.52 2.54
N LEU A 112 -4.32 3.52 1.79
CA LEU A 112 -4.32 4.90 2.28
C LEU A 112 -5.74 5.40 2.53
N TYR A 113 -6.68 5.13 1.62
CA TYR A 113 -8.08 5.49 1.84
C TYR A 113 -8.62 4.85 3.12
N SER A 114 -8.39 3.55 3.35
CA SER A 114 -8.86 2.84 4.54
C SER A 114 -8.37 3.50 5.83
N ASN A 115 -7.14 4.01 5.84
CA ASN A 115 -6.57 4.67 7.00
C ASN A 115 -7.14 6.07 7.25
N VAL A 116 -7.56 6.79 6.20
CA VAL A 116 -8.00 8.20 6.32
C VAL A 116 -9.52 8.38 6.13
N ALA A 117 -10.27 7.31 5.95
CA ALA A 117 -11.69 7.34 5.61
C ALA A 117 -12.55 8.12 6.62
N GLY A 118 -12.22 8.06 7.90
CA GLY A 118 -12.93 8.75 8.98
C GLY A 118 -12.46 10.18 9.26
N LEU A 119 -11.41 10.67 8.59
CA LEU A 119 -11.02 12.07 8.67
C LEU A 119 -12.06 12.96 7.98
N ASP A 120 -12.06 14.25 8.28
CA ASP A 120 -12.92 15.21 7.59
C ASP A 120 -12.62 15.25 6.07
N GLU A 121 -13.56 15.80 5.30
CA GLU A 121 -13.45 15.82 3.84
C GLU A 121 -12.26 16.66 3.36
N SER A 122 -11.93 17.75 4.07
CA SER A 122 -10.81 18.62 3.71
C SER A 122 -9.48 17.89 3.82
N ALA A 123 -9.26 17.18 4.93
CA ALA A 123 -8.07 16.35 5.14
C ALA A 123 -7.97 15.23 4.09
N ARG A 124 -9.07 14.53 3.81
CA ARG A 124 -9.10 13.48 2.75
C ARG A 124 -8.77 14.05 1.37
N ARG A 125 -9.29 15.25 1.04
CA ARG A 125 -8.97 15.92 -0.24
C ARG A 125 -7.51 16.32 -0.32
N ALA A 126 -6.93 16.83 0.76
CA ALA A 126 -5.51 17.16 0.81
C ALA A 126 -4.63 15.93 0.55
N VAL A 127 -4.89 14.84 1.27
CA VAL A 127 -4.20 13.55 1.06
C VAL A 127 -4.37 13.06 -0.38
N PHE A 128 -5.57 13.09 -0.92
CA PHE A 128 -5.82 12.67 -2.29
C PHE A 128 -5.03 13.50 -3.32
N ARG A 129 -4.93 14.82 -3.15
CA ARG A 129 -4.10 15.67 -4.03
C ARG A 129 -2.63 15.27 -3.98
N LEU A 130 -2.11 14.95 -2.80
CA LEU A 130 -0.74 14.45 -2.64
C LEU A 130 -0.55 13.10 -3.36
N CYS A 131 -1.53 12.20 -3.28
CA CYS A 131 -1.53 10.93 -4.02
C CYS A 131 -1.53 11.15 -5.54
N CYS A 132 -2.34 12.09 -6.04
CA CYS A 132 -2.36 12.44 -7.47
C CYS A 132 -1.01 12.99 -7.92
N ALA A 133 -0.39 13.89 -7.15
CA ALA A 133 0.91 14.44 -7.46
C ALA A 133 2.01 13.36 -7.48
N MET A 134 1.99 12.46 -6.51
CA MET A 134 2.93 11.33 -6.46
C MET A 134 2.73 10.38 -7.64
N TYR A 135 1.48 10.05 -7.97
CA TYR A 135 1.15 9.22 -9.13
C TYR A 135 1.61 9.87 -10.44
N ALA A 136 1.33 11.15 -10.63
CA ALA A 136 1.77 11.89 -11.81
C ALA A 136 3.29 11.85 -11.99
N ARG A 137 4.04 12.09 -10.93
CA ARG A 137 5.51 12.08 -10.94
C ARG A 137 6.09 10.69 -11.24
N LEU A 138 5.53 9.63 -10.66
CA LEU A 138 6.15 8.30 -10.68
C LEU A 138 5.63 7.40 -11.80
N VAL A 139 4.42 7.63 -12.27
CA VAL A 139 3.78 6.77 -13.27
C VAL A 139 3.58 7.52 -14.58
N THR A 140 2.90 8.66 -14.55
CA THR A 140 2.56 9.40 -15.77
C THR A 140 3.81 9.98 -16.43
N ALA A 141 4.67 10.64 -15.68
CA ALA A 141 5.92 11.21 -16.20
C ALA A 141 6.93 10.14 -16.66
N ALA A 142 6.91 8.95 -16.05
CA ALA A 142 7.75 7.82 -16.44
C ALA A 142 7.15 6.97 -17.58
N GLY A 143 5.95 7.28 -18.06
CA GLY A 143 5.29 6.55 -19.16
C GLY A 143 4.88 5.12 -18.80
N ILE A 144 4.71 4.80 -17.51
CA ILE A 144 4.32 3.44 -17.10
C ILE A 144 2.86 3.20 -17.43
N ASP A 145 2.58 2.12 -18.18
CA ASP A 145 1.24 1.80 -18.66
C ASP A 145 0.41 1.03 -17.62
N PRO A 146 -0.73 1.56 -17.17
CA PRO A 146 -1.60 0.89 -16.22
C PRO A 146 -2.51 -0.19 -16.84
N ARG A 147 -2.50 -0.39 -18.17
CA ARG A 147 -3.41 -1.35 -18.84
C ARG A 147 -3.19 -2.80 -18.40
N GLY A 148 -1.99 -3.15 -17.98
CA GLY A 148 -1.67 -4.48 -17.44
C GLY A 148 -2.22 -4.77 -16.04
N LEU A 149 -2.80 -3.78 -15.35
CA LEU A 149 -3.39 -3.98 -14.03
C LEU A 149 -4.78 -4.64 -14.12
N PRO A 150 -5.22 -5.36 -13.06
CA PRO A 150 -6.61 -5.76 -12.88
C PRO A 150 -7.57 -4.56 -12.99
N LEU A 151 -8.80 -4.80 -13.45
CA LEU A 151 -9.78 -3.73 -13.72
C LEU A 151 -9.98 -2.79 -12.52
N SER A 152 -10.12 -3.34 -11.32
CA SER A 152 -10.28 -2.54 -10.08
C SER A 152 -9.12 -1.56 -9.87
N LEU A 153 -7.89 -2.02 -10.05
CA LEU A 153 -6.70 -1.16 -9.90
C LEU A 153 -6.54 -0.19 -11.08
N ARG A 154 -6.99 -0.55 -12.29
CA ARG A 154 -7.03 0.41 -13.41
C ARG A 154 -7.99 1.56 -13.12
N LEU A 155 -9.12 1.30 -12.52
CA LEU A 155 -10.07 2.35 -12.10
C LEU A 155 -9.46 3.24 -11.02
N CYS A 156 -8.76 2.65 -10.05
CA CYS A 156 -8.00 3.41 -9.04
C CYS A 156 -6.92 4.28 -9.70
N ALA A 157 -6.12 3.73 -10.59
CA ALA A 157 -5.09 4.44 -11.35
C ALA A 157 -5.71 5.59 -12.18
N HIS A 158 -6.86 5.35 -12.80
CA HIS A 158 -7.61 6.38 -13.54
C HIS A 158 -8.04 7.54 -12.62
N SER A 159 -8.59 7.24 -11.44
CA SER A 159 -9.02 8.27 -10.50
C SER A 159 -7.86 9.14 -9.99
N LEU A 160 -6.68 8.53 -9.77
CA LEU A 160 -5.45 9.26 -9.40
C LEU A 160 -4.94 10.14 -10.56
N ARG A 161 -4.89 9.58 -11.78
CA ARG A 161 -4.44 10.29 -12.98
C ARG A 161 -5.31 11.50 -13.33
N THR A 162 -6.62 11.37 -13.16
CA THR A 162 -7.61 12.39 -13.52
C THR A 162 -8.05 13.26 -12.34
N CYS A 163 -7.44 13.05 -11.17
CA CYS A 163 -7.75 13.77 -9.92
C CYS A 163 -9.25 13.74 -9.55
N ARG A 164 -9.91 12.59 -9.74
CA ARG A 164 -11.35 12.43 -9.45
C ARG A 164 -11.59 11.95 -8.03
N PHE A 165 -11.65 12.87 -7.09
CA PHE A 165 -11.78 12.59 -5.66
C PHE A 165 -12.99 11.69 -5.31
N ARG A 166 -14.17 11.95 -5.89
CA ARG A 166 -15.38 11.15 -5.62
C ARG A 166 -15.23 9.69 -6.08
N GLU A 167 -14.55 9.45 -7.19
CA GLU A 167 -14.26 8.10 -7.68
C GLU A 167 -13.28 7.39 -6.75
N TRP A 168 -12.20 8.07 -6.37
CA TRP A 168 -11.24 7.55 -5.40
C TRP A 168 -11.91 7.13 -4.08
N GLN A 169 -12.84 7.94 -3.56
CA GLN A 169 -13.60 7.60 -2.36
C GLN A 169 -14.50 6.37 -2.56
N ARG A 170 -15.21 6.27 -3.70
CA ARG A 170 -16.07 5.11 -4.00
C ARG A 170 -15.27 3.82 -4.11
N LEU A 171 -14.16 3.86 -4.83
CA LEU A 171 -13.27 2.73 -5.01
C LEU A 171 -12.62 2.31 -3.69
N GLY A 172 -12.20 3.26 -2.87
CA GLY A 172 -11.63 3.00 -1.55
C GLY A 172 -12.64 2.35 -0.60
N ARG A 173 -13.92 2.75 -0.62
CA ARG A 173 -14.98 2.06 0.15
C ARG A 173 -15.19 0.63 -0.30
N LEU A 174 -15.22 0.38 -1.62
CA LEU A 174 -15.31 -0.98 -2.15
C LEU A 174 -14.12 -1.83 -1.70
N PHE A 175 -12.91 -1.28 -1.70
CA PHE A 175 -11.73 -1.97 -1.23
C PHE A 175 -11.85 -2.37 0.26
N GLN A 176 -12.40 -1.48 1.12
CA GLN A 176 -12.65 -1.78 2.54
C GLN A 176 -13.63 -2.94 2.76
N LEU A 177 -14.63 -3.09 1.88
CA LEU A 177 -15.62 -4.17 1.96
C LEU A 177 -15.06 -5.53 1.53
N MET A 178 -13.92 -5.54 0.83
CA MET A 178 -13.27 -6.75 0.31
C MET A 178 -12.14 -7.26 1.23
N MET A 179 -11.70 -6.45 2.21
CA MET A 179 -10.70 -6.83 3.21
C MET A 179 -11.34 -7.44 4.46
#